data_a6d91e9316a9fa2ce05ba0b0a5ce438f
#
_entry.id   a6d91e9316a9fa2ce05ba0b0a5ce438f
#
_cell.length_a   1.000
_cell.length_b   1.000
_cell.length_c   1.000
_cell.angle_alpha   90.00
_cell.angle_beta   90.00
_cell.angle_gamma   90.00
#
_symmetry.space_group_name_H-M   'P 1'
#
loop_
_entity.id
_entity.type
_entity.pdbx_description
1 polymer ?
#
loop_
_entity_poly.entity_id
_entity_poly.type
_entity_poly.pdbx_seq_one_letter_code
_entity_poly.pdbx_strand_id
1 'polypeptide(L)'
;MRFGIDLGGTKIELIALDDSGLEVFRARMATPQGDYAATLDGMVQLVQKAEATLGVSGTLGIGTPGAVSKLTGSIKNSNSICLNGRPLREDLEDRLKRPVRMANDADCFALSEAVDGAGKGYGTVFGVILGTGVGGGIVVGGRLLQGPNAIAGEWGHNPLPWMSLDEYPGPPCYCGKKGCIETFLSGPGLSLDHQAKTGLELKAPAILESAEKGDPGAEATFLRYEDRLARALAHVINLIDPDVIVLGGGLSNCDRLYTAIPARWGRYIFSDQVITPLYPPVHGDSGGVRGAAWLWGS
;
A
#
# COMPACT_ATOMS: atom_id res chain seq x y z
N MET A 1 -1.89 -12.52 21.91
CA MET A 1 -1.27 -11.20 21.61
C MET A 1 -0.58 -11.24 20.23
N ARG A 2 -0.75 -10.21 19.40
CA ARG A 2 -0.15 -10.09 18.06
C ARG A 2 0.68 -8.82 17.99
N PHE A 3 1.96 -8.94 17.67
CA PHE A 3 2.84 -7.80 17.41
C PHE A 3 2.94 -7.57 15.91
N GLY A 4 2.77 -6.32 15.50
CA GLY A 4 3.00 -5.87 14.13
C GLY A 4 4.10 -4.81 14.10
N ILE A 5 5.02 -4.94 13.18
CA ILE A 5 6.00 -3.90 12.86
C ILE A 5 5.74 -3.39 11.45
N ASP A 6 5.73 -2.07 11.29
CA ASP A 6 5.84 -1.39 9.99
C ASP A 6 7.26 -0.80 9.88
N LEU A 7 8.04 -1.37 8.97
CA LEU A 7 9.40 -0.90 8.67
C LEU A 7 9.35 0.12 7.54
N GLY A 8 9.11 1.36 7.87
CA GLY A 8 9.15 2.45 6.90
C GLY A 8 10.55 3.03 6.68
N GLY A 9 10.72 3.79 5.60
CA GLY A 9 12.00 4.44 5.27
C GLY A 9 12.44 5.52 6.27
N THR A 10 11.52 6.12 7.04
CA THR A 10 11.81 7.19 8.00
C THR A 10 11.52 6.84 9.45
N LYS A 11 10.58 5.92 9.68
CA LYS A 11 10.16 5.45 11.00
C LYS A 11 9.96 3.95 11.00
N ILE A 12 10.25 3.32 12.14
CA ILE A 12 9.84 1.96 12.47
C ILE A 12 8.77 2.09 13.54
N GLU A 13 7.63 1.45 13.31
CA GLU A 13 6.51 1.47 14.23
C GLU A 13 6.15 0.05 14.65
N LEU A 14 5.88 -0.15 15.95
CA LEU A 14 5.37 -1.39 16.50
C LEU A 14 4.05 -1.14 17.20
N ILE A 15 3.08 -2.00 16.96
CA ILE A 15 1.87 -2.11 17.77
C ILE A 15 1.70 -3.52 18.34
N ALA A 16 0.95 -3.63 19.44
CA ALA A 16 0.45 -4.89 19.94
C ALA A 16 -1.07 -4.87 19.92
N LEU A 17 -1.67 -5.92 19.34
CA LEU A 17 -3.10 -6.17 19.34
C LEU A 17 -3.40 -7.33 20.28
N ASP A 18 -4.46 -7.20 21.09
CA ASP A 18 -5.02 -8.33 21.81
C ASP A 18 -5.80 -9.29 20.90
N ASP A 19 -6.44 -10.30 21.48
CA ASP A 19 -7.19 -11.29 20.70
C ASP A 19 -8.47 -10.74 20.10
N SER A 20 -8.98 -9.61 20.59
CA SER A 20 -10.12 -8.88 20.02
C SER A 20 -9.72 -7.92 18.87
N GLY A 21 -8.41 -7.69 18.66
CA GLY A 21 -7.88 -6.71 17.72
C GLY A 21 -7.76 -5.30 18.32
N LEU A 22 -7.97 -5.14 19.65
CA LEU A 22 -7.75 -3.86 20.31
C LEU A 22 -6.26 -3.58 20.43
N GLU A 23 -5.85 -2.37 20.09
CA GLU A 23 -4.48 -1.91 20.28
C GLU A 23 -4.21 -1.62 21.75
N VAL A 24 -3.27 -2.37 22.33
CA VAL A 24 -2.90 -2.28 23.76
C VAL A 24 -1.51 -1.69 23.97
N PHE A 25 -0.72 -1.54 22.90
CA PHE A 25 0.61 -0.92 22.96
C PHE A 25 1.00 -0.34 21.61
N ARG A 26 1.71 0.79 21.64
CA ARG A 26 2.33 1.40 20.46
C ARG A 26 3.67 2.02 20.81
N ALA A 27 4.66 1.82 19.97
CA ALA A 27 5.96 2.48 20.06
C ALA A 27 6.49 2.80 18.66
N ARG A 28 7.26 3.86 18.57
CA ARG A 28 7.89 4.32 17.32
C ARG A 28 9.33 4.71 17.57
N MET A 29 10.17 4.57 16.54
CA MET A 29 11.51 5.11 16.50
C MET A 29 11.86 5.58 15.08
N ALA A 30 12.85 6.44 14.94
CA ALA A 30 13.39 6.79 13.64
C ALA A 30 14.10 5.59 13.01
N THR A 31 13.93 5.38 11.70
CA THR A 31 14.67 4.34 10.97
C THR A 31 16.15 4.76 10.84
N PRO A 32 17.10 3.94 11.28
CA PRO A 32 18.52 4.19 11.01
C PRO A 32 18.80 4.15 9.51
N GLN A 33 19.06 5.33 8.93
CA GLN A 33 19.24 5.48 7.48
C GLN A 33 20.51 4.77 7.00
N GLY A 34 20.34 3.87 6.00
CA GLY A 34 21.49 3.20 5.37
C GLY A 34 22.19 2.13 6.22
N ASP A 35 21.79 1.91 7.46
CA ASP A 35 22.39 0.97 8.39
C ASP A 35 21.46 -0.22 8.68
N TYR A 36 21.77 -1.34 8.06
CA TYR A 36 21.00 -2.59 8.25
C TYR A 36 21.08 -3.13 9.68
N ALA A 37 22.27 -3.12 10.28
CA ALA A 37 22.48 -3.69 11.62
C ALA A 37 21.74 -2.87 12.69
N ALA A 38 21.83 -1.54 12.62
CA ALA A 38 21.11 -0.65 13.51
C ALA A 38 19.59 -0.73 13.30
N THR A 39 19.11 -0.94 12.06
CA THR A 39 17.69 -1.18 11.75
C THR A 39 17.20 -2.46 12.42
N LEU A 40 17.96 -3.54 12.31
CA LEU A 40 17.66 -4.83 12.92
C LEU A 40 17.63 -4.72 14.46
N ASP A 41 18.65 -4.06 15.06
CA ASP A 41 18.72 -3.80 16.50
C ASP A 41 17.51 -3.00 16.99
N GLY A 42 17.10 -1.98 16.24
CA GLY A 42 15.95 -1.15 16.59
C GLY A 42 14.64 -1.94 16.61
N MET A 43 14.41 -2.83 15.63
CA MET A 43 13.23 -3.70 15.63
C MET A 43 13.23 -4.65 16.84
N VAL A 44 14.37 -5.27 17.15
CA VAL A 44 14.52 -6.16 18.32
C VAL A 44 14.22 -5.40 19.61
N GLN A 45 14.76 -4.18 19.77
CA GLN A 45 14.51 -3.34 20.93
C GLN A 45 13.02 -2.96 21.08
N LEU A 46 12.33 -2.63 19.99
CA LEU A 46 10.89 -2.35 20.02
C LEU A 46 10.09 -3.55 20.51
N VAL A 47 10.41 -4.75 20.02
CA VAL A 47 9.75 -5.99 20.45
C VAL A 47 9.99 -6.26 21.93
N GLN A 48 11.25 -6.21 22.38
CA GLN A 48 11.61 -6.42 23.79
C GLN A 48 10.94 -5.40 24.71
N LYS A 49 10.86 -4.13 24.29
CA LYS A 49 10.16 -3.08 25.04
C LYS A 49 8.66 -3.40 25.18
N ALA A 50 8.01 -3.83 24.09
CA ALA A 50 6.60 -4.20 24.13
C ALA A 50 6.35 -5.38 25.07
N GLU A 51 7.16 -6.44 24.99
CA GLU A 51 7.07 -7.61 25.86
C GLU A 51 7.31 -7.27 27.34
N ALA A 52 8.32 -6.47 27.63
CA ALA A 52 8.60 -6.04 29.00
C ALA A 52 7.46 -5.17 29.57
N THR A 53 6.84 -4.32 28.75
CA THR A 53 5.73 -3.46 29.19
C THR A 53 4.45 -4.24 29.43
N LEU A 54 4.15 -5.21 28.55
CA LEU A 54 2.90 -5.98 28.59
C LEU A 54 2.99 -7.25 29.46
N GLY A 55 4.20 -7.69 29.80
CA GLY A 55 4.44 -8.92 30.54
C GLY A 55 4.11 -10.21 29.77
N VAL A 56 3.95 -10.12 28.46
CA VAL A 56 3.58 -11.26 27.58
C VAL A 56 4.37 -11.22 26.27
N SER A 57 4.64 -12.39 25.72
CA SER A 57 5.11 -12.52 24.33
C SER A 57 3.95 -12.83 23.39
N GLY A 58 4.19 -12.68 22.09
CA GLY A 58 3.18 -12.90 21.07
C GLY A 58 3.76 -13.28 19.70
N THR A 59 2.89 -13.49 18.74
CA THR A 59 3.30 -13.65 17.34
C THR A 59 3.86 -12.33 16.79
N LEU A 60 4.78 -12.39 15.83
CA LEU A 60 5.38 -11.21 15.21
C LEU A 60 5.18 -11.23 13.71
N GLY A 61 4.55 -10.18 13.19
CA GLY A 61 4.46 -9.89 11.76
C GLY A 61 5.14 -8.58 11.41
N ILE A 62 5.66 -8.47 10.20
CA ILE A 62 6.42 -7.30 9.74
C ILE A 62 5.96 -6.90 8.36
N GLY A 63 5.55 -5.64 8.20
CA GLY A 63 5.38 -4.95 6.93
C GLY A 63 6.71 -4.30 6.52
N THR A 64 7.13 -4.51 5.28
CA THR A 64 8.38 -3.95 4.78
C THR A 64 8.19 -3.33 3.41
N PRO A 65 8.98 -2.30 3.06
CA PRO A 65 9.09 -1.90 1.67
C PRO A 65 9.76 -3.02 0.86
N GLY A 66 9.26 -3.28 -0.34
CA GLY A 66 9.70 -4.40 -1.18
C GLY A 66 9.14 -5.76 -0.76
N ALA A 67 9.73 -6.83 -1.22
CA ALA A 67 9.25 -8.20 -0.99
C ALA A 67 10.38 -9.17 -0.64
N VAL A 68 10.03 -10.28 0.02
CA VAL A 68 10.96 -11.39 0.25
C VAL A 68 11.05 -12.25 -1.01
N SER A 69 12.26 -12.43 -1.53
CA SER A 69 12.52 -13.33 -2.66
C SER A 69 12.32 -14.79 -2.24
N LYS A 70 11.45 -15.51 -2.91
CA LYS A 70 11.26 -16.95 -2.66
C LYS A 70 12.48 -17.80 -3.08
N LEU A 71 13.34 -17.25 -3.95
CA LEU A 71 14.55 -17.93 -4.41
C LEU A 71 15.68 -17.84 -3.39
N THR A 72 15.88 -16.66 -2.78
CA THR A 72 17.04 -16.38 -1.92
C THR A 72 16.71 -16.13 -0.46
N GLY A 73 15.43 -15.98 -0.09
CA GLY A 73 15.02 -15.56 1.25
C GLY A 73 15.28 -14.07 1.56
N SER A 74 16.02 -13.38 0.70
CA SER A 74 16.45 -12.00 0.92
C SER A 74 15.41 -10.97 0.45
N ILE A 75 15.44 -9.77 1.02
CA ILE A 75 14.63 -8.63 0.56
C ILE A 75 15.03 -8.23 -0.87
N LYS A 76 14.03 -7.94 -1.70
CA LYS A 76 14.18 -7.41 -3.06
C LYS A 76 13.26 -6.21 -3.30
N ASN A 77 13.62 -5.35 -4.26
CA ASN A 77 12.80 -4.22 -4.71
C ASN A 77 12.43 -3.21 -3.61
N SER A 78 13.24 -3.13 -2.54
CA SER A 78 13.04 -2.16 -1.47
C SER A 78 13.60 -0.80 -1.88
N ASN A 79 12.84 0.28 -1.61
CA ASN A 79 13.33 1.65 -1.68
C ASN A 79 14.31 1.98 -0.53
N SER A 80 14.28 1.24 0.56
CA SER A 80 15.31 1.24 1.62
C SER A 80 16.47 0.34 1.17
N ILE A 81 17.43 0.92 0.43
CA ILE A 81 18.48 0.20 -0.31
C ILE A 81 19.28 -0.75 0.58
N CYS A 82 19.55 -0.39 1.85
CA CYS A 82 20.33 -1.22 2.79
C CYS A 82 19.67 -2.57 3.10
N LEU A 83 18.38 -2.74 2.82
CA LEU A 83 17.64 -3.98 3.03
C LEU A 83 17.80 -4.96 1.85
N ASN A 84 18.06 -4.45 0.63
CA ASN A 84 18.12 -5.30 -0.56
C ASN A 84 19.27 -6.33 -0.47
N GLY A 85 18.96 -7.59 -0.74
CA GLY A 85 19.88 -8.70 -0.65
C GLY A 85 20.15 -9.19 0.78
N ARG A 86 19.46 -8.65 1.80
CA ARG A 86 19.60 -9.05 3.21
C ARG A 86 18.55 -10.09 3.61
N PRO A 87 18.91 -11.10 4.43
CA PRO A 87 18.00 -12.13 4.93
C PRO A 87 17.27 -11.65 6.20
N LEU A 88 16.54 -10.52 6.10
CA LEU A 88 15.94 -9.82 7.23
C LEU A 88 15.06 -10.71 8.13
N ARG A 89 14.29 -11.62 7.52
CA ARG A 89 13.47 -12.56 8.28
C ARG A 89 14.31 -13.48 9.14
N GLU A 90 15.30 -14.12 8.56
CA GLU A 90 16.18 -15.08 9.23
C GLU A 90 16.98 -14.42 10.35
N ASP A 91 17.55 -13.23 10.08
CA ASP A 91 18.29 -12.46 11.08
C ASP A 91 17.42 -12.06 12.28
N LEU A 92 16.14 -11.73 12.06
CA LEU A 92 15.18 -11.43 13.14
C LEU A 92 14.77 -12.68 13.90
N GLU A 93 14.50 -13.80 13.20
CA GLU A 93 14.18 -15.09 13.81
C GLU A 93 15.32 -15.57 14.71
N ASP A 94 16.57 -15.40 14.25
CA ASP A 94 17.76 -15.75 15.03
C ASP A 94 17.91 -14.90 16.29
N ARG A 95 17.63 -13.61 16.21
CA ARG A 95 17.76 -12.72 17.37
C ARG A 95 16.62 -12.86 18.37
N LEU A 96 15.40 -13.03 17.89
CA LEU A 96 14.19 -13.11 18.71
C LEU A 96 13.85 -14.55 19.14
N LYS A 97 14.53 -15.56 18.57
CA LYS A 97 14.33 -16.99 18.82
C LYS A 97 12.88 -17.44 18.66
N ARG A 98 12.21 -16.88 17.64
CA ARG A 98 10.84 -17.22 17.27
C ARG A 98 10.57 -16.97 15.79
N PRO A 99 9.55 -17.64 15.19
CA PRO A 99 9.17 -17.41 13.82
C PRO A 99 8.66 -15.97 13.57
N VAL A 100 8.96 -15.43 12.38
CA VAL A 100 8.52 -14.12 11.92
C VAL A 100 7.81 -14.27 10.58
N ARG A 101 6.64 -13.62 10.42
CA ARG A 101 5.98 -13.50 9.12
C ARG A 101 6.21 -12.10 8.55
N MET A 102 6.41 -12.05 7.24
CA MET A 102 6.68 -10.79 6.55
C MET A 102 5.80 -10.68 5.30
N ALA A 103 5.36 -9.45 5.03
CA ALA A 103 4.69 -9.07 3.79
C ALA A 103 5.14 -7.66 3.38
N ASN A 104 4.79 -7.22 2.17
CA ASN A 104 5.01 -5.84 1.80
C ASN A 104 3.99 -4.92 2.49
N ASP A 105 4.22 -3.60 2.41
CA ASP A 105 3.38 -2.59 3.05
C ASP A 105 1.94 -2.58 2.49
N ALA A 106 1.77 -2.73 1.18
CA ALA A 106 0.46 -2.76 0.53
C ALA A 106 -0.32 -4.06 0.85
N ASP A 107 0.36 -5.20 0.94
CA ASP A 107 -0.23 -6.45 1.43
C ASP A 107 -0.72 -6.30 2.88
N CYS A 108 0.11 -5.72 3.75
CA CYS A 108 -0.27 -5.45 5.13
C CYS A 108 -1.48 -4.50 5.20
N PHE A 109 -1.50 -3.43 4.40
CA PHE A 109 -2.64 -2.54 4.31
C PHE A 109 -3.92 -3.29 3.91
N ALA A 110 -3.87 -4.06 2.82
CA ALA A 110 -5.02 -4.82 2.34
C ALA A 110 -5.52 -5.83 3.39
N LEU A 111 -4.61 -6.51 4.09
CA LEU A 111 -4.95 -7.46 5.15
C LEU A 111 -5.62 -6.77 6.35
N SER A 112 -5.12 -5.61 6.78
CA SER A 112 -5.76 -4.81 7.83
C SER A 112 -7.20 -4.47 7.46
N GLU A 113 -7.40 -3.91 6.26
CA GLU A 113 -8.73 -3.51 5.82
C GLU A 113 -9.68 -4.71 5.64
N ALA A 114 -9.16 -5.88 5.25
CA ALA A 114 -9.95 -7.10 5.13
C ALA A 114 -10.34 -7.72 6.47
N VAL A 115 -9.50 -7.63 7.49
CA VAL A 115 -9.74 -8.28 8.80
C VAL A 115 -10.62 -7.44 9.70
N ASP A 116 -10.29 -6.17 9.89
CA ASP A 116 -10.96 -5.30 10.84
C ASP A 116 -11.23 -3.87 10.34
N GLY A 117 -11.03 -3.62 9.04
CA GLY A 117 -11.28 -2.34 8.39
C GLY A 117 -12.51 -2.32 7.47
N ALA A 118 -12.46 -1.49 6.42
CA ALA A 118 -13.55 -1.26 5.47
C ALA A 118 -13.90 -2.49 4.62
N GLY A 119 -12.98 -3.44 4.47
CA GLY A 119 -13.18 -4.70 3.77
C GLY A 119 -13.65 -5.85 4.65
N LYS A 120 -13.96 -5.60 5.93
CA LYS A 120 -14.40 -6.65 6.85
C LYS A 120 -15.72 -7.29 6.39
N GLY A 121 -15.72 -8.61 6.30
CA GLY A 121 -16.89 -9.39 5.90
C GLY A 121 -17.00 -9.65 4.40
N TYR A 122 -16.14 -9.03 3.57
CA TYR A 122 -16.06 -9.31 2.15
C TYR A 122 -15.13 -10.51 1.86
N GLY A 123 -15.48 -11.31 0.84
CA GLY A 123 -14.72 -12.51 0.46
C GLY A 123 -13.40 -12.18 -0.25
N THR A 124 -13.43 -11.18 -1.15
CA THR A 124 -12.27 -10.72 -1.91
C THR A 124 -12.10 -9.21 -1.75
N VAL A 125 -11.00 -8.79 -1.17
CA VAL A 125 -10.65 -7.38 -0.92
C VAL A 125 -9.43 -7.00 -1.76
N PHE A 126 -9.54 -5.91 -2.51
CA PHE A 126 -8.40 -5.28 -3.16
C PHE A 126 -8.05 -3.98 -2.43
N GLY A 127 -6.94 -4.00 -1.69
CA GLY A 127 -6.38 -2.82 -1.03
C GLY A 127 -5.44 -2.09 -1.98
N VAL A 128 -5.59 -0.78 -2.08
CA VAL A 128 -4.81 0.09 -2.98
C VAL A 128 -4.13 1.18 -2.18
N ILE A 129 -2.84 1.37 -2.36
CA ILE A 129 -2.11 2.51 -1.80
C ILE A 129 -1.81 3.51 -2.91
N LEU A 130 -2.27 4.76 -2.73
CA LEU A 130 -2.02 5.91 -3.59
C LEU A 130 -1.21 6.95 -2.80
N GLY A 131 0.11 6.86 -2.88
CA GLY A 131 1.05 7.68 -2.10
C GLY A 131 2.22 8.18 -2.94
N THR A 132 3.45 8.04 -2.42
CA THR A 132 4.69 8.30 -3.16
C THR A 132 4.85 7.32 -4.33
N GLY A 133 4.37 6.08 -4.16
CA GLY A 133 4.19 5.09 -5.21
C GLY A 133 2.73 4.66 -5.32
N VAL A 134 2.49 3.61 -6.13
CA VAL A 134 1.20 2.94 -6.25
C VAL A 134 1.38 1.46 -5.97
N GLY A 135 0.87 1.02 -4.82
CA GLY A 135 0.88 -0.38 -4.41
C GLY A 135 -0.52 -0.99 -4.41
N GLY A 136 -0.56 -2.31 -4.25
CA GLY A 136 -1.81 -3.04 -4.04
C GLY A 136 -1.58 -4.36 -3.33
N GLY A 137 -2.61 -4.81 -2.63
CA GLY A 137 -2.65 -6.14 -2.00
C GLY A 137 -4.00 -6.79 -2.23
N ILE A 138 -4.01 -8.10 -2.36
CA ILE A 138 -5.22 -8.88 -2.62
C ILE A 138 -5.44 -9.84 -1.47
N VAL A 139 -6.63 -9.79 -0.87
CA VAL A 139 -7.04 -10.72 0.19
C VAL A 139 -8.22 -11.53 -0.31
N VAL A 140 -8.13 -12.86 -0.22
CA VAL A 140 -9.19 -13.80 -0.60
C VAL A 140 -9.47 -14.72 0.57
N GLY A 141 -10.74 -14.74 1.02
CA GLY A 141 -11.13 -15.57 2.16
C GLY A 141 -10.34 -15.27 3.44
N GLY A 142 -10.04 -13.99 3.69
CA GLY A 142 -9.25 -13.53 4.86
C GLY A 142 -7.75 -13.82 4.78
N ARG A 143 -7.22 -14.22 3.62
CA ARG A 143 -5.81 -14.54 3.43
C ARG A 143 -5.21 -13.75 2.28
N LEU A 144 -3.98 -13.29 2.47
CA LEU A 144 -3.22 -12.65 1.39
C LEU A 144 -3.03 -13.61 0.22
N LEU A 145 -3.30 -13.13 -0.99
CA LEU A 145 -2.98 -13.85 -2.22
C LEU A 145 -1.48 -13.81 -2.45
N GLN A 146 -0.82 -14.94 -2.27
CA GLN A 146 0.61 -15.08 -2.49
C GLN A 146 0.87 -15.99 -3.69
N GLY A 147 1.26 -15.41 -4.81
CA GLY A 147 1.69 -16.15 -6.00
C GLY A 147 3.11 -16.74 -5.86
N PRO A 148 3.54 -17.59 -6.80
CA PRO A 148 4.88 -18.19 -6.78
C PRO A 148 6.00 -17.16 -6.92
N ASN A 149 5.74 -16.01 -7.52
CA ASN A 149 6.73 -14.95 -7.75
C ASN A 149 6.75 -13.88 -6.63
N ALA A 150 5.83 -13.96 -5.65
CA ALA A 150 5.64 -12.98 -4.58
C ALA A 150 5.47 -11.54 -5.14
N ILE A 151 4.57 -11.38 -6.14
CA ILE A 151 4.26 -10.11 -6.82
C ILE A 151 2.75 -9.93 -7.04
N ALA A 152 1.90 -10.69 -6.34
CA ALA A 152 0.47 -10.45 -6.40
C ALA A 152 0.16 -9.04 -5.88
N GLY A 153 -0.64 -8.29 -6.62
CA GLY A 153 -0.93 -6.90 -6.26
C GLY A 153 0.04 -5.84 -6.78
N GLU A 154 1.11 -6.20 -7.49
CA GLU A 154 2.08 -5.26 -8.13
C GLU A 154 1.48 -4.56 -9.38
N TRP A 155 0.23 -4.14 -9.29
CA TRP A 155 -0.55 -3.54 -10.37
C TRP A 155 -0.02 -2.18 -10.81
N GLY A 156 0.65 -1.45 -9.90
CA GLY A 156 1.27 -0.15 -10.17
C GLY A 156 2.32 -0.18 -11.28
N HIS A 157 2.93 -1.35 -11.54
CA HIS A 157 3.91 -1.56 -12.61
C HIS A 157 3.33 -2.16 -13.89
N ASN A 158 2.00 -2.35 -13.97
CA ASN A 158 1.31 -2.63 -15.22
C ASN A 158 1.17 -1.34 -16.05
N PRO A 159 1.07 -1.42 -17.39
CA PRO A 159 0.79 -0.25 -18.21
C PRO A 159 -0.60 0.31 -17.87
N LEU A 160 -0.74 1.65 -17.92
CA LEU A 160 -2.05 2.28 -17.76
C LEU A 160 -2.99 1.75 -18.85
N PRO A 161 -4.17 1.19 -18.49
CA PRO A 161 -5.09 0.64 -19.49
C PRO A 161 -5.69 1.73 -20.38
N TRP A 162 -5.95 1.37 -21.65
CA TRP A 162 -6.61 2.23 -22.64
C TRP A 162 -6.00 3.64 -22.74
N MET A 163 -4.68 3.73 -22.77
CA MET A 163 -3.98 4.99 -22.97
C MET A 163 -4.47 5.70 -24.23
N SER A 164 -4.75 7.00 -24.12
CA SER A 164 -4.97 7.86 -25.26
C SER A 164 -3.65 8.17 -25.98
N LEU A 165 -3.71 8.72 -27.19
CA LEU A 165 -2.51 9.04 -27.99
C LEU A 165 -1.59 10.05 -27.30
N ASP A 166 -2.15 10.97 -26.51
CA ASP A 166 -1.41 11.98 -25.75
C ASP A 166 -0.82 11.43 -24.44
N GLU A 167 -1.26 10.27 -23.98
CA GLU A 167 -0.67 9.54 -22.84
C GLU A 167 0.44 8.57 -23.26
N TYR A 168 0.44 8.10 -24.50
CA TYR A 168 1.41 7.13 -25.00
C TYR A 168 2.73 7.82 -25.41
N PRO A 169 3.91 7.22 -25.10
CA PRO A 169 4.18 5.94 -24.42
C PRO A 169 4.16 6.02 -22.89
N GLY A 170 3.79 7.14 -22.31
CA GLY A 170 3.78 7.42 -20.88
C GLY A 170 5.15 7.77 -20.29
N PRO A 171 5.17 8.27 -19.05
CA PRO A 171 6.39 8.61 -18.34
C PRO A 171 7.29 7.40 -18.07
N PRO A 172 8.62 7.60 -17.94
CA PRO A 172 9.53 6.53 -17.53
C PRO A 172 9.26 6.10 -16.09
N CYS A 173 9.32 4.79 -15.83
CA CYS A 173 9.22 4.19 -14.51
C CYS A 173 10.57 3.63 -14.08
N TYR A 174 10.86 3.67 -12.77
CA TYR A 174 12.11 3.10 -12.24
C TYR A 174 12.23 1.58 -12.46
N CYS A 175 11.12 0.87 -12.75
CA CYS A 175 11.14 -0.53 -13.13
C CYS A 175 11.72 -0.78 -14.54
N GLY A 176 12.17 0.26 -15.23
CA GLY A 176 12.76 0.20 -16.57
C GLY A 176 11.75 0.25 -17.72
N LYS A 177 10.43 0.31 -17.44
CA LYS A 177 9.36 0.44 -18.44
C LYS A 177 8.86 1.89 -18.54
N LYS A 178 7.90 2.12 -19.43
CA LYS A 178 7.19 3.41 -19.58
C LYS A 178 5.69 3.20 -19.40
N GLY A 179 5.00 4.24 -18.94
CA GLY A 179 3.54 4.24 -18.88
C GLY A 179 2.96 3.32 -17.81
N CYS A 180 3.74 2.97 -16.77
CA CYS A 180 3.21 2.23 -15.63
C CYS A 180 2.13 3.06 -14.91
N ILE A 181 1.11 2.39 -14.37
CA ILE A 181 0.03 3.01 -13.59
C ILE A 181 0.59 3.97 -12.53
N GLU A 182 1.65 3.58 -11.84
CA GLU A 182 2.30 4.40 -10.81
C GLU A 182 2.76 5.77 -11.33
N THR A 183 3.27 5.83 -12.55
CA THR A 183 3.77 7.09 -13.13
C THR A 183 2.67 8.13 -13.40
N PHE A 184 1.42 7.72 -13.35
CA PHE A 184 0.24 8.56 -13.50
C PHE A 184 -0.54 8.76 -12.19
N LEU A 185 -0.62 7.74 -11.34
CA LEU A 185 -1.54 7.70 -10.20
C LEU A 185 -0.86 7.91 -8.83
N SER A 186 0.47 7.96 -8.77
CA SER A 186 1.17 8.39 -7.56
C SER A 186 1.08 9.90 -7.36
N GLY A 187 1.35 10.38 -6.14
CA GLY A 187 1.44 11.82 -5.86
C GLY A 187 2.45 12.53 -6.77
N PRO A 188 3.69 12.02 -6.93
CA PRO A 188 4.63 12.53 -7.93
C PRO A 188 4.10 12.50 -9.36
N GLY A 189 3.38 11.44 -9.77
CA GLY A 189 2.77 11.33 -11.09
C GLY A 189 1.73 12.42 -11.35
N LEU A 190 0.86 12.69 -10.37
CA LEU A 190 -0.11 13.79 -10.42
C LEU A 190 0.58 15.17 -10.54
N SER A 191 1.67 15.37 -9.76
CA SER A 191 2.44 16.61 -9.80
C SER A 191 3.11 16.84 -11.17
N LEU A 192 3.70 15.79 -11.75
CA LEU A 192 4.33 15.85 -13.07
C LEU A 192 3.31 16.14 -14.19
N ASP A 193 2.13 15.50 -14.13
CA ASP A 193 1.05 15.78 -15.09
C ASP A 193 0.58 17.25 -15.01
N HIS A 194 0.41 17.76 -13.80
CA HIS A 194 0.03 19.17 -13.57
C HIS A 194 1.08 20.12 -14.16
N GLN A 195 2.35 19.90 -13.82
CA GLN A 195 3.46 20.70 -14.33
C GLN A 195 3.54 20.69 -15.85
N ALA A 196 3.41 19.50 -16.46
CA ALA A 196 3.47 19.36 -17.92
C ALA A 196 2.34 20.09 -18.64
N LYS A 197 1.15 20.19 -18.04
CA LYS A 197 -0.03 20.81 -18.68
C LYS A 197 -0.23 22.29 -18.35
N THR A 198 0.27 22.74 -17.19
CA THR A 198 0.06 24.14 -16.72
C THR A 198 1.35 24.96 -16.65
N GLY A 199 2.53 24.31 -16.65
CA GLY A 199 3.81 24.94 -16.38
C GLY A 199 4.07 25.23 -14.90
N LEU A 200 3.10 24.95 -13.99
CA LEU A 200 3.21 25.21 -12.56
C LEU A 200 3.65 23.95 -11.80
N GLU A 201 4.66 24.11 -10.95
CA GLU A 201 5.13 23.04 -10.08
C GLU A 201 4.37 23.07 -8.75
N LEU A 202 3.44 22.14 -8.59
CA LEU A 202 2.68 21.94 -7.36
C LEU A 202 2.78 20.49 -6.90
N LYS A 203 2.79 20.27 -5.58
CA LYS A 203 2.64 18.95 -4.99
C LYS A 203 1.18 18.50 -5.00
N ALA A 204 0.94 17.19 -5.01
CA ALA A 204 -0.41 16.63 -5.09
C ALA A 204 -1.42 17.24 -4.10
N PRO A 205 -1.14 17.45 -2.80
CA PRO A 205 -2.09 18.09 -1.90
C PRO A 205 -2.49 19.52 -2.33
N ALA A 206 -1.52 20.30 -2.83
CA ALA A 206 -1.79 21.67 -3.29
C ALA A 206 -2.61 21.68 -4.59
N ILE A 207 -2.42 20.69 -5.47
CA ILE A 207 -3.25 20.55 -6.68
C ILE A 207 -4.70 20.26 -6.30
N LEU A 208 -4.93 19.33 -5.34
CA LEU A 208 -6.27 19.00 -4.85
C LEU A 208 -6.94 20.22 -4.23
N GLU A 209 -6.26 20.93 -3.35
CA GLU A 209 -6.76 22.15 -2.72
C GLU A 209 -7.09 23.25 -3.76
N SER A 210 -6.24 23.42 -4.78
CA SER A 210 -6.46 24.39 -5.85
C SER A 210 -7.67 24.01 -6.72
N ALA A 211 -7.86 22.73 -7.01
CA ALA A 211 -9.03 22.23 -7.74
C ALA A 211 -10.33 22.48 -6.96
N GLU A 212 -10.33 22.21 -5.64
CA GLU A 212 -11.46 22.51 -4.76
C GLU A 212 -11.81 24.03 -4.71
N LYS A 213 -10.80 24.89 -4.84
CA LYS A 213 -10.97 26.35 -4.91
C LYS A 213 -11.39 26.84 -6.31
N GLY A 214 -11.54 25.95 -7.28
CA GLY A 214 -12.01 26.25 -8.63
C GLY A 214 -10.92 26.68 -9.61
N ASP A 215 -9.64 26.42 -9.35
CA ASP A 215 -8.58 26.64 -10.33
C ASP A 215 -8.79 25.73 -11.55
N PRO A 216 -8.95 26.29 -12.77
CA PRO A 216 -9.27 25.48 -13.95
C PRO A 216 -8.14 24.50 -14.36
N GLY A 217 -6.88 24.87 -14.13
CA GLY A 217 -5.72 24.04 -14.45
C GLY A 217 -5.61 22.83 -13.53
N ALA A 218 -5.81 23.07 -12.23
CA ALA A 218 -5.83 22.02 -11.22
C ALA A 218 -7.04 21.09 -11.39
N GLU A 219 -8.24 21.65 -11.66
CA GLU A 219 -9.44 20.86 -11.95
C GLU A 219 -9.27 19.98 -13.18
N ALA A 220 -8.75 20.51 -14.29
CA ALA A 220 -8.48 19.72 -15.48
C ALA A 220 -7.46 18.60 -15.23
N THR A 221 -6.45 18.84 -14.40
CA THR A 221 -5.47 17.83 -13.98
C THR A 221 -6.13 16.74 -13.16
N PHE A 222 -6.99 17.12 -12.21
CA PHE A 222 -7.65 16.14 -11.35
C PHE A 222 -8.70 15.32 -12.09
N LEU A 223 -9.42 15.89 -13.05
CA LEU A 223 -10.32 15.15 -13.94
C LEU A 223 -9.59 14.07 -14.76
N ARG A 224 -8.36 14.36 -15.26
CA ARG A 224 -7.52 13.35 -15.92
C ARG A 224 -7.09 12.25 -14.94
N TYR A 225 -6.72 12.63 -13.71
CA TYR A 225 -6.37 11.68 -12.65
C TYR A 225 -7.52 10.73 -12.34
N GLU A 226 -8.74 11.25 -12.17
CA GLU A 226 -9.95 10.45 -11.92
C GLU A 226 -10.22 9.46 -13.06
N ASP A 227 -10.11 9.90 -14.32
CA ASP A 227 -10.31 9.01 -15.47
C ASP A 227 -9.27 7.88 -15.51
N ARG A 228 -7.99 8.21 -15.27
CA ARG A 228 -6.90 7.22 -15.21
C ARG A 228 -7.09 6.22 -14.09
N LEU A 229 -7.48 6.69 -12.90
CA LEU A 229 -7.75 5.82 -11.76
C LEU A 229 -8.96 4.91 -12.04
N ALA A 230 -10.02 5.45 -12.63
CA ALA A 230 -11.19 4.65 -13.02
C ALA A 230 -10.82 3.53 -14.03
N ARG A 231 -9.99 3.85 -15.05
CA ARG A 231 -9.49 2.84 -16.00
C ARG A 231 -8.64 1.77 -15.33
N ALA A 232 -7.71 2.20 -14.48
CA ALA A 232 -6.82 1.28 -13.77
C ALA A 232 -7.57 0.33 -12.84
N LEU A 233 -8.55 0.85 -12.06
CA LEU A 233 -9.38 0.02 -11.19
C LEU A 233 -10.36 -0.87 -11.96
N ALA A 234 -10.92 -0.38 -13.07
CA ALA A 234 -11.76 -1.19 -13.96
C ALA A 234 -11.01 -2.40 -14.52
N HIS A 235 -9.71 -2.24 -14.83
CA HIS A 235 -8.86 -3.37 -15.24
C HIS A 235 -8.73 -4.43 -14.15
N VAL A 236 -8.60 -4.02 -12.90
CA VAL A 236 -8.56 -4.93 -11.75
C VAL A 236 -9.92 -5.63 -11.57
N ILE A 237 -11.03 -4.89 -11.67
CA ILE A 237 -12.38 -5.48 -11.59
C ILE A 237 -12.57 -6.52 -12.69
N ASN A 238 -12.18 -6.23 -13.93
CA ASN A 238 -12.25 -7.20 -15.03
C ASN A 238 -11.38 -8.45 -14.86
N LEU A 239 -10.35 -8.43 -13.99
CA LEU A 239 -9.44 -9.55 -13.78
C LEU A 239 -9.77 -10.41 -12.57
N ILE A 240 -10.14 -9.78 -11.46
CA ILE A 240 -10.32 -10.49 -10.17
C ILE A 240 -11.69 -10.31 -9.55
N ASP A 241 -12.53 -9.41 -10.10
CA ASP A 241 -13.90 -9.13 -9.65
C ASP A 241 -13.99 -9.03 -8.11
N PRO A 242 -13.28 -8.07 -7.48
CA PRO A 242 -13.22 -8.00 -6.03
C PRO A 242 -14.58 -7.56 -5.46
N ASP A 243 -14.96 -8.13 -4.31
CA ASP A 243 -16.19 -7.73 -3.61
C ASP A 243 -16.13 -6.28 -3.10
N VAL A 244 -14.92 -5.77 -2.85
CA VAL A 244 -14.67 -4.40 -2.39
C VAL A 244 -13.27 -3.93 -2.77
N ILE A 245 -13.14 -2.63 -3.06
CA ILE A 245 -11.85 -1.94 -3.21
C ILE A 245 -11.72 -0.92 -2.07
N VAL A 246 -10.58 -0.92 -1.39
CA VAL A 246 -10.28 0.05 -0.33
C VAL A 246 -9.06 0.87 -0.74
N LEU A 247 -9.19 2.20 -0.75
CA LEU A 247 -8.07 3.09 -1.04
C LEU A 247 -7.34 3.46 0.25
N GLY A 248 -6.02 3.54 0.18
CA GLY A 248 -5.12 4.04 1.21
C GLY A 248 -4.06 4.97 0.63
N GLY A 249 -3.17 5.47 1.48
CA GLY A 249 -2.17 6.46 1.12
C GLY A 249 -2.73 7.89 1.09
N GLY A 250 -1.86 8.87 0.91
CA GLY A 250 -2.23 10.29 1.06
C GLY A 250 -3.33 10.79 0.13
N LEU A 251 -3.44 10.22 -1.08
CA LEU A 251 -4.49 10.61 -2.04
C LEU A 251 -5.86 10.01 -1.70
N SER A 252 -5.93 8.96 -0.88
CA SER A 252 -7.21 8.40 -0.41
C SER A 252 -8.03 9.35 0.48
N ASN A 253 -7.41 10.41 1.01
CA ASN A 253 -8.09 11.44 1.80
C ASN A 253 -8.94 12.41 0.94
N CYS A 254 -8.96 12.24 -0.37
CA CYS A 254 -9.80 13.03 -1.26
C CYS A 254 -11.18 12.36 -1.41
N ASP A 255 -12.18 12.89 -0.69
CA ASP A 255 -13.55 12.34 -0.65
C ASP A 255 -14.21 12.26 -2.05
N ARG A 256 -13.84 13.17 -2.93
CA ARG A 256 -14.34 13.21 -4.31
C ARG A 256 -14.05 11.91 -5.08
N LEU A 257 -12.98 11.20 -4.79
CA LEU A 257 -12.63 9.95 -5.46
C LEU A 257 -13.72 8.87 -5.29
N TYR A 258 -14.34 8.79 -4.11
CA TYR A 258 -15.32 7.75 -3.78
C TYR A 258 -16.65 7.88 -4.51
N THR A 259 -16.92 9.02 -5.08
CA THR A 259 -18.11 9.25 -5.94
C THR A 259 -17.74 9.34 -7.42
N ALA A 260 -16.63 10.00 -7.73
CA ALA A 260 -16.20 10.24 -9.10
C ALA A 260 -15.73 8.96 -9.82
N ILE A 261 -15.01 8.07 -9.11
CA ILE A 261 -14.47 6.86 -9.72
C ILE A 261 -15.57 5.84 -10.06
N PRO A 262 -16.50 5.48 -9.13
CA PRO A 262 -17.62 4.59 -9.48
C PRO A 262 -18.52 5.13 -10.60
N ALA A 263 -18.66 6.45 -10.72
CA ALA A 263 -19.42 7.04 -11.82
C ALA A 263 -18.74 6.91 -13.19
N ARG A 264 -17.42 6.64 -13.22
CA ARG A 264 -16.62 6.58 -14.46
C ARG A 264 -16.25 5.17 -14.90
N TRP A 265 -15.96 4.26 -13.98
CA TRP A 265 -15.35 2.96 -14.33
C TRP A 265 -16.26 2.00 -15.09
N GLY A 266 -17.61 2.12 -14.94
CA GLY A 266 -18.58 1.24 -15.61
C GLY A 266 -18.39 1.11 -17.12
N ARG A 267 -17.97 2.18 -17.80
CA ARG A 267 -17.69 2.17 -19.26
C ARG A 267 -16.47 1.34 -19.67
N TYR A 268 -15.63 0.95 -18.70
CA TYR A 268 -14.42 0.15 -18.91
C TYR A 268 -14.55 -1.28 -18.41
N ILE A 269 -15.67 -1.61 -17.76
CA ILE A 269 -15.91 -2.92 -17.15
C ILE A 269 -16.82 -3.74 -18.07
N PHE A 270 -16.43 -4.98 -18.31
CA PHE A 270 -17.18 -5.91 -19.15
C PHE A 270 -18.32 -6.58 -18.37
N SER A 271 -19.26 -5.77 -17.91
CA SER A 271 -20.45 -6.20 -17.18
C SER A 271 -21.63 -5.27 -17.48
N ASP A 272 -22.84 -5.76 -17.40
CA ASP A 272 -24.08 -4.98 -17.47
C ASP A 272 -24.36 -4.20 -16.17
N GLN A 273 -23.73 -4.61 -15.06
CA GLN A 273 -23.84 -3.98 -13.76
C GLN A 273 -22.51 -4.03 -13.02
N VAL A 274 -22.16 -2.96 -12.32
CA VAL A 274 -20.97 -2.90 -11.45
C VAL A 274 -21.42 -2.54 -10.05
N ILE A 275 -21.30 -3.50 -9.13
CA ILE A 275 -21.72 -3.36 -7.73
C ILE A 275 -20.55 -3.32 -6.74
N THR A 276 -19.32 -3.45 -7.22
CA THR A 276 -18.10 -3.34 -6.39
C THR A 276 -18.05 -1.97 -5.73
N PRO A 277 -18.09 -1.86 -4.39
CA PRO A 277 -17.95 -0.58 -3.70
C PRO A 277 -16.49 -0.14 -3.64
N LEU A 278 -16.28 1.18 -3.55
CA LEU A 278 -15.00 1.83 -3.31
C LEU A 278 -15.06 2.56 -1.97
N TYR A 279 -14.22 2.18 -1.01
CA TYR A 279 -14.26 2.73 0.34
C TYR A 279 -12.96 3.42 0.75
N PRO A 280 -13.04 4.43 1.63
CA PRO A 280 -11.90 4.96 2.36
C PRO A 280 -11.39 3.95 3.39
N PRO A 281 -10.12 4.06 3.84
CA PRO A 281 -9.55 3.18 4.83
C PRO A 281 -10.12 3.50 6.23
N VAL A 282 -10.26 2.48 7.07
CA VAL A 282 -10.70 2.69 8.47
C VAL A 282 -9.54 3.09 9.36
N HIS A 283 -8.35 2.52 9.11
CA HIS A 283 -7.21 2.68 10.01
C HIS A 283 -6.19 3.74 9.57
N GLY A 284 -6.43 4.42 8.44
CA GLY A 284 -5.56 5.47 7.91
C GLY A 284 -4.09 5.04 7.85
N ASP A 285 -3.18 5.86 8.40
CA ASP A 285 -1.74 5.58 8.42
C ASP A 285 -1.34 4.34 9.26
N SER A 286 -2.25 3.79 10.05
CA SER A 286 -1.99 2.60 10.88
C SER A 286 -2.32 1.28 10.17
N GLY A 287 -2.86 1.33 8.94
CA GLY A 287 -3.25 0.13 8.19
C GLY A 287 -2.09 -0.84 7.98
N GLY A 288 -0.90 -0.35 7.62
CA GLY A 288 0.28 -1.18 7.41
C GLY A 288 0.71 -1.96 8.66
N VAL A 289 0.87 -1.27 9.79
CA VAL A 289 1.32 -1.89 11.04
C VAL A 289 0.27 -2.84 11.63
N ARG A 290 -1.03 -2.55 11.47
CA ARG A 290 -2.12 -3.46 11.87
C ARG A 290 -2.12 -4.73 11.03
N GLY A 291 -2.02 -4.59 9.72
CA GLY A 291 -1.95 -5.73 8.80
C GLY A 291 -0.74 -6.62 9.08
N ALA A 292 0.39 -6.03 9.45
CA ALA A 292 1.55 -6.81 9.90
C ALA A 292 1.19 -7.68 11.13
N ALA A 293 0.48 -7.15 12.13
CA ALA A 293 0.02 -7.92 13.29
C ALA A 293 -0.93 -9.07 12.89
N TRP A 294 -1.74 -8.88 11.85
CA TRP A 294 -2.68 -9.88 11.34
C TRP A 294 -2.06 -10.95 10.43
N LEU A 295 -0.78 -10.91 10.10
CA LEU A 295 -0.13 -11.90 9.23
C LEU A 295 -0.23 -13.35 9.79
N TRP A 296 -0.48 -13.52 11.06
CA TRP A 296 -0.64 -14.85 11.71
C TRP A 296 -2.08 -15.36 11.71
N GLY A 297 -2.99 -14.61 11.12
CA GLY A 297 -4.41 -14.93 11.06
C GLY A 297 -5.19 -14.31 12.22
N SER A 298 -6.49 -14.21 12.01
CA SER A 298 -7.48 -13.78 13.02
C SER A 298 -7.89 -14.92 13.93
#